data_408d4e9898a6c0d7c92908ad25f9088d
#
_entry.id   408d4e9898a6c0d7c92908ad25f9088d
#
_cell.length_a   1.000
_cell.length_b   1.000
_cell.length_c   1.000
_cell.angle_alpha   90.00
_cell.angle_beta   90.00
_cell.angle_gamma   90.00
#
_symmetry.space_group_name_H-M   'P 1'
#
loop_
_entity.id
_entity.type
_entity.pdbx_description
1 polymer ?
#
loop_
_entity_poly.entity_id
_entity_poly.type
_entity_poly.pdbx_seq_one_letter_code
_entity_poly.pdbx_strand_id
1 'polypeptide(L)'
;KREGYEVIGLFMKNWEDDDSDEYCSSRQDLIDAAAAADVIGIDFQAVNFSAEYRERVFADFLREYQAGRTPNPDVLCNSEIKFKAFLDHALALGAEKIATGHYAQVREFLGKWQLLKAEDGTKDQSYFLHRLNQAQLARTMFPVGHLYKRDVRRIAAEAGLPNHARKDSTGICFIGERPFREF
;
A
#
# COMPACT_ATOMS: atom_id res chain seq x y z
N LYS A 1 -6.58 11.53 -11.81
CA LYS A 1 -7.51 12.65 -12.10
C LYS A 1 -7.08 13.45 -13.34
N ARG A 2 -5.81 13.85 -13.48
CA ARG A 2 -5.31 14.57 -14.67
C ARG A 2 -5.48 13.79 -15.97
N GLU A 3 -5.45 12.46 -15.92
CA GLU A 3 -5.66 11.56 -17.07
C GLU A 3 -7.13 11.23 -17.34
N GLY A 4 -8.07 11.90 -16.67
CA GLY A 4 -9.51 11.75 -16.88
C GLY A 4 -10.18 10.64 -16.05
N TYR A 5 -9.46 9.97 -15.17
CA TYR A 5 -10.06 8.98 -14.26
C TYR A 5 -10.92 9.66 -13.19
N GLU A 6 -12.06 9.06 -12.89
CA GLU A 6 -12.77 9.29 -11.64
C GLU A 6 -11.98 8.57 -10.53
N VAL A 7 -11.60 9.31 -9.48
CA VAL A 7 -10.70 8.80 -8.44
C VAL A 7 -11.28 9.04 -7.07
N ILE A 8 -11.31 8.01 -6.26
CA ILE A 8 -11.66 8.06 -4.83
C ILE A 8 -10.42 7.66 -4.03
N GLY A 9 -10.05 8.45 -3.05
CA GLY A 9 -9.02 8.14 -2.07
C GLY A 9 -9.55 7.14 -1.05
N LEU A 10 -8.83 6.02 -0.86
CA LEU A 10 -9.24 5.00 0.10
C LEU A 10 -8.07 4.71 1.04
N PHE A 11 -8.23 5.09 2.31
CA PHE A 11 -7.26 4.83 3.37
C PHE A 11 -7.54 3.49 4.05
N MET A 12 -6.49 2.73 4.26
CA MET A 12 -6.55 1.40 4.83
C MET A 12 -5.90 1.38 6.21
N LYS A 13 -6.71 1.20 7.27
CA LYS A 13 -6.22 0.96 8.62
C LYS A 13 -6.02 -0.55 8.79
N ASN A 14 -4.77 -0.99 8.97
CA ASN A 14 -4.42 -2.41 9.09
C ASN A 14 -4.15 -2.87 10.52
N TRP A 15 -3.87 -1.96 11.42
CA TRP A 15 -3.50 -2.31 12.79
C TRP A 15 -4.17 -1.36 13.79
N GLU A 16 -4.61 -1.92 14.90
CA GLU A 16 -5.07 -1.19 16.06
C GLU A 16 -4.11 -1.49 17.19
N ASP A 17 -3.33 -0.48 17.59
CA ASP A 17 -2.55 -0.57 18.83
C ASP A 17 -3.46 -0.39 20.04
N ASP A 18 -3.23 -1.18 21.06
CA ASP A 18 -3.82 -0.96 22.37
C ASP A 18 -3.24 0.34 22.93
N ASP A 19 -4.04 1.41 22.84
CA ASP A 19 -4.05 2.67 23.62
C ASP A 19 -2.74 3.30 24.13
N SER A 20 -1.59 3.17 23.50
CA SER A 20 -0.46 4.04 23.79
C SER A 20 -0.27 5.09 22.69
N ASP A 21 -0.64 6.33 22.99
CA ASP A 21 -0.61 7.50 22.09
C ASP A 21 0.79 7.82 21.50
N GLU A 22 1.85 7.21 21.96
CA GLU A 22 3.23 7.56 21.62
C GLU A 22 3.74 6.96 20.29
N TYR A 23 3.10 5.93 19.72
CA TYR A 23 3.61 5.22 18.54
C TYR A 23 2.60 5.03 17.41
N CYS A 24 1.43 5.62 17.48
CA CYS A 24 0.39 5.44 16.46
C CYS A 24 0.63 6.31 15.21
N SER A 25 1.47 5.82 14.28
CA SER A 25 1.67 6.45 12.98
C SER A 25 0.39 6.46 12.12
N SER A 26 -0.54 5.55 12.37
CA SER A 26 -1.77 5.40 11.58
C SER A 26 -2.68 6.61 11.62
N ARG A 27 -2.74 7.35 12.74
CA ARG A 27 -3.53 8.58 12.87
C ARG A 27 -2.94 9.71 12.02
N GLN A 28 -1.61 9.90 12.07
CA GLN A 28 -0.94 10.90 11.26
C GLN A 28 -1.02 10.54 9.77
N ASP A 29 -0.90 9.26 9.43
CA ASP A 29 -1.05 8.77 8.06
C ASP A 29 -2.43 9.04 7.49
N LEU A 30 -3.49 8.87 8.31
CA LEU A 30 -4.87 9.20 7.93
C LEU A 30 -5.03 10.70 7.67
N ILE A 31 -4.49 11.56 8.54
CA ILE A 31 -4.54 13.03 8.39
C ILE A 31 -3.80 13.44 7.10
N ASP A 32 -2.62 12.92 6.87
CA ASP A 32 -1.82 13.23 5.68
C ASP A 32 -2.52 12.77 4.39
N ALA A 33 -3.15 11.59 4.41
CA ALA A 33 -3.90 11.07 3.29
C ALA A 33 -5.17 11.90 3.00
N ALA A 34 -5.90 12.29 4.03
CA ALA A 34 -7.08 13.16 3.89
C ALA A 34 -6.69 14.55 3.36
N ALA A 35 -5.61 15.16 3.88
CA ALA A 35 -5.11 16.44 3.39
C ALA A 35 -4.65 16.36 1.93
N ALA A 36 -4.02 15.26 1.51
CA ALA A 36 -3.66 15.05 0.11
C ALA A 36 -4.90 14.92 -0.80
N ALA A 37 -5.93 14.19 -0.35
CA ALA A 37 -7.18 14.04 -1.08
C ALA A 37 -7.91 15.39 -1.25
N ASP A 38 -7.92 16.23 -0.22
CA ASP A 38 -8.49 17.58 -0.24
C ASP A 38 -7.78 18.47 -1.26
N VAL A 39 -6.44 18.51 -1.24
CA VAL A 39 -5.64 19.27 -2.23
C VAL A 39 -5.91 18.81 -3.67
N ILE A 40 -6.08 17.49 -3.89
CA ILE A 40 -6.39 16.94 -5.22
C ILE A 40 -7.86 17.19 -5.60
N GLY A 41 -8.73 17.41 -4.63
CA GLY A 41 -10.17 17.56 -4.80
C GLY A 41 -10.84 16.24 -5.18
N ILE A 42 -10.57 15.17 -4.44
CA ILE A 42 -11.19 13.84 -4.61
C ILE A 42 -11.88 13.42 -3.32
N ASP A 43 -12.91 12.58 -3.46
CA ASP A 43 -13.57 11.95 -2.32
C ASP A 43 -12.59 11.05 -1.58
N PHE A 44 -12.76 10.95 -0.26
CA PHE A 44 -11.87 10.19 0.61
C PHE A 44 -12.66 9.35 1.61
N GLN A 45 -12.28 8.10 1.75
CA GLN A 45 -12.87 7.17 2.70
C GLN A 45 -11.77 6.44 3.49
N ALA A 46 -12.06 6.09 4.74
CA ALA A 46 -11.20 5.26 5.57
C ALA A 46 -11.91 3.92 5.86
N VAL A 47 -11.18 2.82 5.69
CA VAL A 47 -11.67 1.45 5.94
C VAL A 47 -10.73 0.75 6.90
N ASN A 48 -11.32 0.01 7.83
CA ASN A 48 -10.58 -0.74 8.84
C ASN A 48 -10.49 -2.22 8.44
N PHE A 49 -9.27 -2.71 8.24
CA PHE A 49 -8.94 -4.11 7.94
C PHE A 49 -8.11 -4.75 9.06
N SER A 50 -8.12 -4.20 10.28
CA SER A 50 -7.30 -4.70 11.37
C SER A 50 -7.64 -6.14 11.77
N ALA A 51 -8.91 -6.54 11.68
CA ALA A 51 -9.34 -7.91 11.96
C ALA A 51 -8.77 -8.90 10.93
N GLU A 52 -8.92 -8.61 9.63
CA GLU A 52 -8.38 -9.41 8.54
C GLU A 52 -6.86 -9.45 8.57
N TYR A 53 -6.23 -8.34 8.90
CA TYR A 53 -4.77 -8.28 9.02
C TYR A 53 -4.26 -9.14 10.18
N ARG A 54 -4.91 -9.08 11.34
CA ARG A 54 -4.58 -9.91 12.51
C ARG A 54 -4.70 -11.40 12.18
N GLU A 55 -5.78 -11.80 11.53
CA GLU A 55 -6.05 -13.19 11.18
C GLU A 55 -5.12 -13.73 10.09
N ARG A 56 -4.92 -12.96 9.01
CA ARG A 56 -4.28 -13.47 7.79
C ARG A 56 -2.79 -13.17 7.71
N VAL A 57 -2.32 -12.11 8.35
CA VAL A 57 -0.93 -11.66 8.28
C VAL A 57 -0.21 -11.89 9.60
N PHE A 58 -0.74 -11.35 10.69
CA PHE A 58 -0.07 -11.41 12.00
C PHE A 58 -0.06 -12.82 12.59
N ALA A 59 -1.15 -13.56 12.50
CA ALA A 59 -1.21 -14.94 12.96
C ALA A 59 -0.23 -15.86 12.19
N ASP A 60 -0.10 -15.64 10.88
CA ASP A 60 0.87 -16.35 10.04
C ASP A 60 2.31 -16.00 10.42
N PHE A 61 2.58 -14.72 10.64
CA PHE A 61 3.87 -14.22 11.09
C PHE A 61 4.30 -14.92 12.40
N LEU A 62 3.43 -14.97 13.41
CA LEU A 62 3.73 -15.62 14.68
C LEU A 62 3.98 -17.13 14.50
N ARG A 63 3.15 -17.82 13.71
CA ARG A 63 3.30 -19.26 13.45
C ARG A 63 4.65 -19.57 12.78
N GLU A 64 5.03 -18.81 11.76
CA GLU A 64 6.28 -18.99 11.04
C GLU A 64 7.49 -18.68 11.94
N TYR A 65 7.40 -17.62 12.72
CA TYR A 65 8.46 -17.23 13.65
C TYR A 65 8.67 -18.26 14.75
N GLN A 66 7.59 -18.79 15.35
CA GLN A 66 7.64 -19.88 16.33
C GLN A 66 8.25 -21.17 15.76
N ALA A 67 8.10 -21.38 14.46
CA ALA A 67 8.71 -22.51 13.77
C ALA A 67 10.19 -22.27 13.37
N GLY A 68 10.81 -21.17 13.83
CA GLY A 68 12.21 -20.80 13.55
C GLY A 68 12.45 -20.28 12.13
N ARG A 69 11.41 -19.85 11.42
CA ARG A 69 11.52 -19.25 10.09
C ARG A 69 11.43 -17.73 10.18
N THR A 70 11.92 -17.03 9.15
CA THR A 70 11.83 -15.59 9.04
C THR A 70 10.74 -15.22 8.02
N PRO A 71 9.50 -14.98 8.45
CA PRO A 71 8.40 -14.62 7.55
C PRO A 71 8.57 -13.20 6.99
N ASN A 72 7.95 -12.96 5.84
CA ASN A 72 7.82 -11.61 5.29
C ASN A 72 6.34 -11.17 5.33
N PRO A 73 5.92 -10.44 6.36
CA PRO A 73 4.52 -10.02 6.51
C PRO A 73 4.07 -9.04 5.42
N ASP A 74 4.99 -8.29 4.79
CA ASP A 74 4.63 -7.34 3.73
C ASP A 74 4.14 -8.06 2.47
N VAL A 75 4.73 -9.22 2.15
CA VAL A 75 4.25 -10.07 1.03
C VAL A 75 2.83 -10.56 1.29
N LEU A 76 2.54 -10.98 2.52
CA LEU A 76 1.19 -11.41 2.91
C LEU A 76 0.21 -10.23 2.97
N CYS A 77 0.63 -9.10 3.53
CA CYS A 77 -0.18 -7.88 3.53
C CYS A 77 -0.58 -7.50 2.10
N ASN A 78 0.34 -7.54 1.16
CA ASN A 78 0.01 -7.27 -0.23
C ASN A 78 -0.98 -8.31 -0.79
N SER A 79 -0.71 -9.62 -0.67
CA SER A 79 -1.54 -10.66 -1.30
C SER A 79 -2.92 -10.83 -0.66
N GLU A 80 -3.05 -10.68 0.67
CA GLU A 80 -4.27 -11.02 1.40
C GLU A 80 -5.08 -9.79 1.83
N ILE A 81 -4.43 -8.64 2.03
CA ILE A 81 -5.12 -7.42 2.47
C ILE A 81 -5.25 -6.44 1.30
N LYS A 82 -4.14 -5.86 0.78
CA LYS A 82 -4.20 -4.81 -0.23
C LYS A 82 -4.82 -5.27 -1.55
N PHE A 83 -4.37 -6.40 -2.08
CA PHE A 83 -4.82 -6.89 -3.39
C PHE A 83 -5.88 -8.00 -3.29
N LYS A 84 -6.49 -8.17 -2.11
CA LYS A 84 -7.65 -9.05 -1.90
C LYS A 84 -8.74 -8.32 -1.12
N ALA A 85 -8.69 -8.23 0.21
CA ALA A 85 -9.76 -7.62 1.00
C ALA A 85 -10.05 -6.17 0.59
N PHE A 86 -9.02 -5.35 0.41
CA PHE A 86 -9.16 -3.96 -0.04
C PHE A 86 -9.63 -3.88 -1.51
N LEU A 87 -9.09 -4.73 -2.41
CA LEU A 87 -9.56 -4.80 -3.79
C LEU A 87 -11.05 -5.18 -3.85
N ASP A 88 -11.47 -6.23 -3.13
CA ASP A 88 -12.86 -6.66 -3.09
C ASP A 88 -13.78 -5.55 -2.57
N HIS A 89 -13.35 -4.82 -1.54
CA HIS A 89 -14.06 -3.66 -1.02
C HIS A 89 -14.19 -2.54 -2.06
N ALA A 90 -13.10 -2.19 -2.74
CA ALA A 90 -13.11 -1.17 -3.78
C ALA A 90 -14.04 -1.55 -4.95
N LEU A 91 -14.02 -2.81 -5.39
CA LEU A 91 -14.92 -3.32 -6.42
C LEU A 91 -16.39 -3.26 -5.99
N ALA A 92 -16.69 -3.56 -4.71
CA ALA A 92 -18.04 -3.43 -4.16
C ALA A 92 -18.53 -1.96 -4.12
N LEU A 93 -17.62 -0.98 -4.05
CA LEU A 93 -17.93 0.44 -4.19
C LEU A 93 -18.07 0.89 -5.65
N GLY A 94 -17.91 -0.02 -6.62
CA GLY A 94 -18.03 0.27 -8.05
C GLY A 94 -16.73 0.65 -8.75
N ALA A 95 -15.58 0.57 -8.08
CA ALA A 95 -14.29 0.82 -8.73
C ALA A 95 -13.97 -0.27 -9.77
N GLU A 96 -13.39 0.11 -10.89
CA GLU A 96 -12.92 -0.85 -11.89
C GLU A 96 -11.54 -1.40 -11.56
N LYS A 97 -10.68 -0.57 -10.94
CA LYS A 97 -9.29 -0.88 -10.58
C LYS A 97 -8.90 -0.19 -9.29
N ILE A 98 -7.88 -0.72 -8.64
CA ILE A 98 -7.17 -0.02 -7.58
C ILE A 98 -5.83 0.51 -8.09
N ALA A 99 -5.43 1.67 -7.59
CA ALA A 99 -4.13 2.27 -7.85
C ALA A 99 -3.33 2.33 -6.54
N THR A 100 -2.10 1.90 -6.56
CA THR A 100 -1.22 1.93 -5.38
C THR A 100 0.13 2.58 -5.70
N GLY A 101 0.77 3.15 -4.67
CA GLY A 101 2.07 3.80 -4.79
C GLY A 101 3.27 2.85 -4.86
N HIS A 102 3.08 1.57 -5.15
CA HIS A 102 4.20 0.65 -5.32
C HIS A 102 5.03 0.99 -6.54
N TYR A 103 6.34 0.97 -6.37
CA TYR A 103 7.30 1.04 -7.47
C TYR A 103 7.39 -0.34 -8.14
N ALA A 104 6.49 -0.58 -9.06
CA ALA A 104 6.37 -1.75 -9.93
C ALA A 104 5.62 -1.35 -11.18
N GLN A 105 5.56 -2.19 -12.19
CA GLN A 105 4.74 -1.96 -13.38
C GLN A 105 3.89 -3.19 -13.67
N VAL A 106 2.77 -2.98 -14.35
CA VAL A 106 1.87 -4.04 -14.82
C VAL A 106 1.51 -3.78 -16.27
N ARG A 107 1.51 -4.83 -17.08
CA ARG A 107 1.05 -4.76 -18.47
C ARG A 107 0.34 -6.03 -18.88
N GLU A 108 -0.53 -5.94 -19.86
CA GLU A 108 -1.07 -7.09 -20.56
C GLU A 108 -0.18 -7.43 -21.77
N PHE A 109 0.16 -8.70 -21.91
CA PHE A 109 0.91 -9.21 -23.04
C PHE A 109 0.43 -10.61 -23.40
N LEU A 110 0.01 -10.81 -24.62
CA LEU A 110 -0.54 -12.06 -25.14
C LEU A 110 -1.64 -12.67 -24.27
N GLY A 111 -2.57 -11.84 -23.80
CA GLY A 111 -3.70 -12.25 -22.96
C GLY A 111 -3.33 -12.60 -21.51
N LYS A 112 -2.10 -12.28 -21.07
CA LYS A 112 -1.64 -12.48 -19.69
C LYS A 112 -1.15 -11.18 -19.09
N TRP A 113 -1.45 -10.97 -17.83
CA TRP A 113 -0.92 -9.85 -17.06
C TRP A 113 0.46 -10.19 -16.52
N GLN A 114 1.41 -9.30 -16.76
CA GLN A 114 2.81 -9.41 -16.31
C GLN A 114 3.10 -8.35 -15.27
N LEU A 115 3.66 -8.78 -14.13
CA LEU A 115 4.28 -7.91 -13.16
C LEU A 115 5.72 -7.63 -13.61
N LEU A 116 6.10 -6.36 -13.68
CA LEU A 116 7.41 -5.91 -14.12
C LEU A 116 8.09 -5.09 -13.03
N LYS A 117 9.41 -5.03 -13.07
CA LYS A 117 10.20 -4.15 -12.22
C LYS A 117 9.89 -2.68 -12.48
N ALA A 118 10.12 -1.84 -11.47
CA ALA A 118 10.06 -0.40 -11.62
C ALA A 118 11.17 0.12 -12.53
N GLU A 119 10.95 1.33 -13.09
CA GLU A 119 11.98 2.09 -13.79
C GLU A 119 13.12 2.51 -12.85
N ASP A 120 12.78 2.98 -11.65
CA ASP A 120 13.74 3.25 -10.59
C ASP A 120 14.13 1.94 -9.90
N GLY A 121 15.20 1.30 -10.37
CA GLY A 121 15.71 0.05 -9.81
C GLY A 121 16.16 0.16 -8.35
N THR A 122 16.42 1.38 -7.83
CA THR A 122 16.77 1.59 -6.41
C THR A 122 15.55 1.57 -5.50
N LYS A 123 14.34 1.67 -6.07
CA LYS A 123 13.06 1.69 -5.38
C LYS A 123 12.14 0.53 -5.76
N ASP A 124 12.59 -0.38 -6.62
CA ASP A 124 11.79 -1.51 -7.09
C ASP A 124 11.17 -2.30 -5.92
N GLN A 125 9.86 -2.49 -5.97
CA GLN A 125 9.05 -3.20 -4.98
C GLN A 125 8.34 -4.42 -5.57
N SER A 126 8.66 -4.81 -6.80
CA SER A 126 8.05 -5.96 -7.46
C SER A 126 8.21 -7.27 -6.67
N TYR A 127 9.28 -7.39 -5.89
CA TYR A 127 9.53 -8.56 -5.04
C TYR A 127 8.53 -8.72 -3.89
N PHE A 128 7.86 -7.66 -3.44
CA PHE A 128 6.76 -7.76 -2.47
C PHE A 128 5.43 -8.19 -3.10
N LEU A 129 5.34 -8.20 -4.43
CA LEU A 129 4.12 -8.38 -5.20
C LEU A 129 4.07 -9.73 -5.95
N HIS A 130 5.09 -10.58 -5.79
CA HIS A 130 5.24 -11.83 -6.55
C HIS A 130 4.11 -12.85 -6.34
N ARG A 131 3.31 -12.71 -5.28
CA ARG A 131 2.16 -13.58 -4.99
C ARG A 131 0.87 -13.13 -5.66
N LEU A 132 0.85 -11.99 -6.36
CA LEU A 132 -0.35 -11.52 -7.05
C LEU A 132 -0.68 -12.43 -8.23
N ASN A 133 -1.95 -12.82 -8.32
CA ASN A 133 -2.46 -13.63 -9.40
C ASN A 133 -2.95 -12.78 -10.59
N GLN A 134 -3.36 -13.43 -11.69
CA GLN A 134 -3.81 -12.76 -12.91
C GLN A 134 -5.03 -11.86 -12.70
N ALA A 135 -6.00 -12.30 -11.89
CA ALA A 135 -7.21 -11.53 -11.60
C ALA A 135 -6.88 -10.25 -10.82
N GLN A 136 -5.97 -10.34 -9.85
CA GLN A 136 -5.49 -9.20 -9.06
C GLN A 136 -4.69 -8.22 -9.93
N LEU A 137 -3.76 -8.71 -10.75
CA LEU A 137 -2.96 -7.87 -11.65
C LEU A 137 -3.84 -7.13 -12.67
N ALA A 138 -4.87 -7.79 -13.22
CA ALA A 138 -5.82 -7.19 -14.17
C ALA A 138 -6.57 -5.98 -13.58
N ARG A 139 -6.76 -5.95 -12.28
CA ARG A 139 -7.49 -4.90 -11.54
C ARG A 139 -6.58 -3.90 -10.83
N THR A 140 -5.29 -3.93 -11.13
CA THR A 140 -4.28 -3.12 -10.43
C THR A 140 -3.59 -2.15 -11.37
N MET A 141 -3.29 -0.95 -10.84
CA MET A 141 -2.44 0.06 -11.48
C MET A 141 -1.30 0.45 -10.53
N PHE A 142 -0.12 0.69 -11.08
CA PHE A 142 1.05 1.22 -10.38
C PHE A 142 1.48 2.55 -11.03
N PRO A 143 0.80 3.66 -10.72
CA PRO A 143 1.00 4.92 -11.44
C PRO A 143 2.42 5.49 -11.34
N VAL A 144 3.17 5.14 -10.29
CA VAL A 144 4.55 5.65 -10.07
C VAL A 144 5.63 4.69 -10.56
N GLY A 145 5.27 3.52 -11.06
CA GLY A 145 6.22 2.48 -11.44
C GLY A 145 7.16 2.84 -12.60
N HIS A 146 6.75 3.77 -13.45
CA HIS A 146 7.53 4.28 -14.58
C HIS A 146 8.30 5.58 -14.24
N LEU A 147 8.29 6.02 -12.98
CA LEU A 147 8.90 7.26 -12.51
C LEU A 147 10.05 6.98 -11.55
N TYR A 148 11.06 7.84 -11.57
CA TYR A 148 12.06 7.88 -10.51
C TYR A 148 11.51 8.54 -9.24
N LYS A 149 11.92 8.10 -8.08
CA LYS A 149 11.45 8.64 -6.77
C LYS A 149 11.61 10.16 -6.68
N ARG A 150 12.70 10.72 -7.21
CA ARG A 150 12.95 12.16 -7.28
C ARG A 150 11.87 12.89 -8.06
N ASP A 151 11.38 12.29 -9.17
CA ASP A 151 10.36 12.90 -10.01
C ASP A 151 8.99 12.83 -9.35
N VAL A 152 8.68 11.73 -8.66
CA VAL A 152 7.47 11.60 -7.84
C VAL A 152 7.42 12.69 -6.77
N ARG A 153 8.54 12.94 -6.05
CA ARG A 153 8.63 14.02 -5.05
C ARG A 153 8.47 15.40 -5.66
N ARG A 154 9.07 15.64 -6.82
CA ARG A 154 8.92 16.91 -7.56
C ARG A 154 7.46 17.13 -7.98
N ILE A 155 6.81 16.13 -8.57
CA ILE A 155 5.40 16.19 -8.96
C ILE A 155 4.50 16.45 -7.75
N ALA A 156 4.77 15.80 -6.62
CA ALA A 156 4.02 15.99 -5.39
C ALA A 156 4.17 17.43 -4.85
N ALA A 157 5.39 17.99 -4.87
CA ALA A 157 5.65 19.37 -4.47
C ALA A 157 4.97 20.40 -5.42
N GLU A 158 5.07 20.19 -6.72
CA GLU A 158 4.40 21.02 -7.74
C GLU A 158 2.87 20.98 -7.62
N ALA A 159 2.33 19.84 -7.17
CA ALA A 159 0.91 19.67 -6.89
C ALA A 159 0.46 20.25 -5.54
N GLY A 160 1.40 20.78 -4.73
CA GLY A 160 1.10 21.35 -3.41
C GLY A 160 0.76 20.29 -2.34
N LEU A 161 1.18 19.04 -2.52
CA LEU A 161 0.89 17.99 -1.54
C LEU A 161 1.69 18.20 -0.26
N PRO A 162 1.04 18.21 0.93
CA PRO A 162 1.70 18.54 2.20
C PRO A 162 2.77 17.51 2.60
N ASN A 163 2.60 16.26 2.16
CA ASN A 163 3.50 15.14 2.50
C ASN A 163 4.60 14.88 1.45
N HIS A 164 4.86 15.79 0.50
CA HIS A 164 5.84 15.61 -0.59
C HIS A 164 7.27 15.33 -0.08
N ALA A 165 7.65 15.86 1.09
CA ALA A 165 8.98 15.72 1.70
C ALA A 165 9.05 14.59 2.73
N ARG A 166 7.96 13.83 2.95
CA ARG A 166 7.92 12.77 3.96
C ARG A 166 8.98 11.69 3.69
N LYS A 167 9.61 11.20 4.75
CA LYS A 167 10.57 10.09 4.68
C LYS A 167 9.86 8.79 4.23
N ASP A 168 10.64 7.91 3.60
CA ASP A 168 10.14 6.57 3.26
C ASP A 168 9.89 5.78 4.53
N SER A 169 8.77 5.07 4.62
CA SER A 169 8.47 4.16 5.73
C SER A 169 9.42 2.96 5.69
N THR A 170 10.00 2.61 6.84
CA THR A 170 10.97 1.52 6.97
C THR A 170 10.52 0.44 7.97
N GLY A 171 9.39 0.63 8.65
CA GLY A 171 8.84 -0.29 9.64
C GLY A 171 7.83 -1.29 9.08
N ILE A 172 7.63 -2.39 9.81
CA ILE A 172 6.51 -3.32 9.62
C ILE A 172 5.30 -2.76 10.35
N CYS A 173 4.10 -2.81 9.76
CA CYS A 173 2.89 -2.13 10.25
C CYS A 173 2.57 -2.35 11.74
N PHE A 174 2.76 -3.58 12.26
CA PHE A 174 2.47 -3.90 13.66
C PHE A 174 3.67 -3.76 14.61
N ILE A 175 4.86 -3.50 14.09
CA ILE A 175 6.08 -3.28 14.88
C ILE A 175 6.35 -1.77 15.01
N GLY A 176 6.02 -0.99 13.98
CA GLY A 176 6.34 0.42 13.90
C GLY A 176 7.84 0.66 13.70
N GLU A 177 8.35 1.81 14.17
CA GLU A 177 9.76 2.21 14.03
C GLU A 177 10.63 1.79 15.24
N ARG A 178 10.23 0.75 15.99
CA ARG A 178 11.01 0.21 17.12
C ARG A 178 11.89 -0.96 16.69
N PRO A 179 12.99 -1.23 17.44
CA PRO A 179 13.82 -2.40 17.18
C PRO A 179 13.01 -3.70 17.30
N PHE A 180 13.15 -4.60 16.32
CA PHE A 180 12.41 -5.87 16.26
C PHE A 180 12.52 -6.71 17.54
N ARG A 181 13.70 -6.68 18.22
CA ARG A 181 13.92 -7.42 19.47
C ARG A 181 13.16 -6.89 20.69
N GLU A 182 12.54 -5.74 20.57
CA GLU A 182 11.73 -5.13 21.64
C GLU A 182 10.22 -5.41 21.44
N PHE A 183 9.89 -6.04 20.33
CA PHE A 183 8.55 -6.54 20.00
C PHE A 183 8.38 -7.99 20.42
#